data_87d606d185980ba4232aa4d463dd9c4f
#
_entry.id   87d606d185980ba4232aa4d463dd9c4f
#
_cell.length_a   1.000
_cell.length_b   1.000
_cell.length_c   1.000
_cell.angle_alpha   90.00
_cell.angle_beta   90.00
_cell.angle_gamma   90.00
#
_symmetry.space_group_name_H-M   'P 1'
#
loop_
_entity.id
_entity.type
_entity.pdbx_description
1 polymer ?
#
loop_
_entity_poly.entity_id
_entity_poly.type
_entity_poly.pdbx_seq_one_letter_code
_entity_poly.pdbx_strand_id
1 'polypeptide(L)'
;MKLKLSLLSHNVIVLVEHYGKFTRIYYSDGHNEISSDDLKKYVQKNKGLPGYKNPILIQNCLLYPTSNQKSQDCQWINLDYLEQQDNFYIDLLKEKNLLTKSKSMYIKYKSKELLKDSL
;
A
#
# COMPACT_ATOMS: atom_id res chain seq x y z
N MET A 1 0.38 4.54 27.27
CA MET A 1 0.31 5.32 26.78
C MET A 1 0.66 5.50 25.43
N LYS A 2 1.17 6.46 25.10
CA LYS A 2 1.36 6.73 23.84
C LYS A 2 2.42 5.94 23.22
N LEU A 3 3.16 5.32 23.93
CA LEU A 3 4.16 4.56 23.39
C LEU A 3 3.65 3.49 22.54
N LYS A 4 2.60 2.86 22.93
CA LYS A 4 2.05 1.88 22.18
C LYS A 4 1.58 2.34 20.90
N LEU A 5 0.99 3.46 20.84
CA LEU A 5 0.50 4.01 19.63
C LEU A 5 1.64 4.27 18.70
N SER A 6 2.73 4.73 19.22
CA SER A 6 3.86 5.01 18.40
C SER A 6 4.39 3.75 17.80
N LEU A 7 4.47 2.70 18.60
CA LEU A 7 4.98 1.47 18.11
C LEU A 7 4.10 0.91 17.05
N LEU A 8 2.81 1.03 17.20
CA LEU A 8 1.91 0.53 16.21
C LEU A 8 2.05 1.25 14.91
N SER A 9 2.36 2.52 14.96
CA SER A 9 2.47 3.31 13.74
C SER A 9 3.76 3.02 13.02
N HIS A 10 4.71 2.34 13.62
CA HIS A 10 5.96 2.10 12.98
C HIS A 10 5.92 0.98 11.98
N ASN A 11 4.93 0.12 12.05
CA ASN A 11 4.88 -1.02 11.18
C ASN A 11 3.70 -1.04 10.25
N VAL A 12 3.43 0.09 9.62
CA VAL A 12 2.37 0.08 8.64
C VAL A 12 2.97 -0.41 7.33
N ILE A 13 2.19 -1.18 6.60
CA ILE A 13 2.62 -1.65 5.29
C ILE A 13 2.54 -0.49 4.32
N VAL A 14 3.58 -0.25 3.56
CA VAL A 14 3.60 0.85 2.60
C VAL A 14 3.61 0.37 1.14
N LEU A 15 4.13 -0.81 0.89
CA LEU A 15 4.17 -1.36 -0.47
C LEU A 15 4.16 -2.88 -0.45
N VAL A 16 3.40 -3.49 -1.35
CA VAL A 16 3.40 -4.94 -1.52
C VAL A 16 3.61 -5.21 -3.01
N GLU A 17 4.51 -6.07 -3.34
CA GLU A 17 4.83 -6.36 -4.74
C GLU A 17 5.23 -7.81 -4.97
N HIS A 18 5.25 -8.20 -6.22
CA HIS A 18 5.76 -9.52 -6.60
C HIS A 18 7.27 -9.55 -6.39
N TYR A 19 7.79 -10.69 -5.95
CA TYR A 19 9.20 -10.87 -5.81
C TYR A 19 9.49 -12.28 -6.32
N GLY A 20 9.62 -12.44 -7.63
CA GLY A 20 9.71 -13.73 -8.26
C GLY A 20 8.41 -14.50 -8.04
N LYS A 21 8.48 -15.64 -7.38
CA LYS A 21 7.30 -16.42 -7.08
C LYS A 21 6.72 -16.05 -5.73
N PHE A 22 7.37 -15.14 -5.03
CA PHE A 22 6.98 -14.78 -3.69
C PHE A 22 6.40 -13.38 -3.65
N THR A 23 6.14 -12.88 -2.46
CA THR A 23 5.62 -11.52 -2.26
C THR A 23 6.57 -10.78 -1.34
N ARG A 24 6.92 -9.56 -1.68
CA ARG A 24 7.73 -8.72 -0.81
C ARG A 24 6.86 -7.63 -0.23
N ILE A 25 6.92 -7.46 1.09
CA ILE A 25 6.14 -6.48 1.82
C ILE A 25 7.10 -5.49 2.45
N TYR A 26 6.88 -4.19 2.17
CA TYR A 26 7.72 -3.14 2.74
C TYR A 26 6.95 -2.42 3.84
N TYR A 27 7.63 -2.15 4.94
CA TYR A 27 7.03 -1.48 6.09
C TYR A 27 7.61 -0.09 6.28
N SER A 28 6.87 0.76 6.97
CA SER A 28 7.23 2.16 7.16
C SER A 28 8.53 2.38 7.93
N ASP A 29 8.96 1.41 8.72
CA ASP A 29 10.20 1.53 9.47
C ASP A 29 11.43 1.19 8.62
N GLY A 30 11.22 0.87 7.36
CA GLY A 30 12.33 0.59 6.45
C GLY A 30 12.62 -0.88 6.24
N HIS A 31 12.05 -1.77 7.04
CA HIS A 31 12.34 -3.18 6.83
C HIS A 31 11.36 -3.78 5.83
N ASN A 32 11.71 -4.91 5.27
CA ASN A 32 10.82 -5.62 4.39
C ASN A 32 10.86 -7.10 4.70
N GLU A 33 9.84 -7.80 4.30
CA GLU A 33 9.70 -9.22 4.53
C GLU A 33 9.33 -9.90 3.22
N ILE A 34 9.68 -11.17 3.09
CA ILE A 34 9.32 -11.93 1.91
C ILE A 34 8.42 -13.06 2.37
N SER A 35 7.20 -13.09 1.83
CA SER A 35 6.26 -14.15 2.13
C SER A 35 6.51 -15.30 1.16
N SER A 36 6.33 -16.53 1.61
CA SER A 36 6.48 -17.69 0.76
C SER A 36 5.28 -17.86 -0.18
N ASP A 37 4.23 -17.10 0.04
CA ASP A 37 3.07 -17.14 -0.83
C ASP A 37 3.28 -16.20 -2.01
N ASP A 38 2.74 -16.52 -3.19
CA ASP A 38 2.78 -15.59 -4.30
C ASP A 38 1.81 -14.44 -3.96
N LEU A 39 1.87 -13.36 -4.72
CA LEU A 39 1.10 -12.16 -4.41
C LEU A 39 -0.40 -12.44 -4.37
N LYS A 40 -0.92 -13.23 -5.28
CA LYS A 40 -2.34 -13.53 -5.32
C LYS A 40 -2.76 -14.22 -4.03
N LYS A 41 -2.01 -15.22 -3.61
CA LYS A 41 -2.30 -15.93 -2.39
C LYS A 41 -2.16 -15.03 -1.17
N TYR A 42 -1.11 -14.23 -1.15
CA TYR A 42 -0.87 -13.32 -0.04
C TYR A 42 -2.04 -12.36 0.13
N VAL A 43 -2.52 -11.79 -0.97
CA VAL A 43 -3.64 -10.86 -0.93
C VAL A 43 -4.91 -11.58 -0.49
N GLN A 44 -5.16 -12.77 -1.00
CA GLN A 44 -6.36 -13.52 -0.64
C GLN A 44 -6.38 -13.88 0.85
N LYS A 45 -5.25 -14.24 1.40
CA LYS A 45 -5.18 -14.62 2.80
C LYS A 45 -5.33 -13.45 3.76
N ASN A 46 -4.91 -12.29 3.34
CA ASN A 46 -4.82 -11.15 4.25
C ASN A 46 -5.85 -10.04 4.03
N LYS A 47 -6.62 -10.11 2.96
CA LYS A 47 -7.53 -9.02 2.67
C LYS A 47 -8.74 -9.00 3.58
N GLY A 48 -9.14 -7.84 3.96
CA GLY A 48 -10.34 -7.66 4.75
C GLY A 48 -11.53 -7.25 3.92
N LEU A 49 -11.29 -6.71 2.71
CA LEU A 49 -12.36 -6.26 1.84
C LEU A 49 -12.24 -6.93 0.49
N PRO A 50 -13.34 -7.39 -0.07
CA PRO A 50 -13.29 -8.01 -1.37
C PRO A 50 -13.27 -6.91 -2.41
N GLY A 51 -12.79 -7.18 -3.55
CA GLY A 51 -12.90 -6.24 -4.60
C GLY A 51 -11.83 -6.32 -5.61
N TYR A 52 -12.03 -5.79 -6.78
CA TYR A 52 -11.13 -5.80 -7.76
C TYR A 52 -10.49 -4.51 -7.82
N LYS A 53 -10.61 -3.56 -8.52
CA LYS A 53 -9.96 -2.29 -8.62
C LYS A 53 -10.00 -1.49 -7.35
N ASN A 54 -10.68 -2.01 -6.35
CA ASN A 54 -10.83 -1.31 -5.09
C ASN A 54 -9.64 -1.62 -4.19
N PRO A 55 -9.37 -0.78 -3.23
CA PRO A 55 -8.31 -1.03 -2.29
C PRO A 55 -8.59 -2.26 -1.45
N ILE A 56 -7.55 -2.87 -0.91
CA ILE A 56 -7.70 -4.01 -0.02
C ILE A 56 -7.16 -3.60 1.35
N LEU A 57 -7.66 -4.26 2.38
CA LEU A 57 -7.23 -3.98 3.73
C LEU A 57 -6.36 -5.12 4.21
N ILE A 58 -5.10 -4.84 4.51
CA ILE A 58 -4.16 -5.83 5.03
C ILE A 58 -3.54 -5.26 6.29
N GLN A 59 -3.69 -5.94 7.41
CA GLN A 59 -3.15 -5.49 8.70
C GLN A 59 -3.55 -4.05 9.01
N ASN A 60 -4.79 -3.74 8.74
CA ASN A 60 -5.36 -2.41 8.97
C ASN A 60 -4.76 -1.32 8.08
N CYS A 61 -4.06 -1.69 7.03
CA CYS A 61 -3.54 -0.74 6.07
C CYS A 61 -4.32 -0.86 4.77
N LEU A 62 -4.82 0.27 4.28
CA LEU A 62 -5.56 0.29 3.03
C LEU A 62 -4.56 0.45 1.89
N LEU A 63 -4.53 -0.52 1.01
CA LEU A 63 -3.57 -0.55 -0.10
C LEU A 63 -4.30 -0.50 -1.42
N TYR A 64 -3.77 0.30 -2.33
CA TYR A 64 -4.40 0.53 -3.63
C TYR A 64 -3.58 -0.07 -4.76
N PRO A 65 -4.22 -0.77 -5.71
CA PRO A 65 -3.47 -1.43 -6.78
C PRO A 65 -3.01 -0.40 -7.80
N THR A 66 -1.80 -0.54 -8.29
CA THR A 66 -1.25 0.40 -9.27
C THR A 66 -1.65 0.06 -10.69
N SER A 67 -2.19 -1.14 -10.92
CA SER A 67 -2.64 -1.55 -12.23
C SER A 67 -3.65 -2.67 -12.06
N ASN A 68 -3.94 -3.39 -13.12
CA ASN A 68 -4.88 -4.49 -13.05
C ASN A 68 -4.35 -5.53 -12.06
N GLN A 69 -5.18 -5.92 -11.13
CA GLN A 69 -4.79 -6.88 -10.08
C GLN A 69 -4.33 -8.21 -10.62
N LYS A 70 -4.73 -8.57 -11.82
CA LYS A 70 -4.33 -9.83 -12.42
C LYS A 70 -2.96 -9.73 -13.07
N SER A 71 -2.43 -8.54 -13.21
CA SER A 71 -1.11 -8.35 -13.81
C SER A 71 -0.03 -8.67 -12.81
N GLN A 72 1.05 -9.29 -13.26
CA GLN A 72 2.18 -9.53 -12.39
C GLN A 72 2.92 -8.24 -12.06
N ASP A 73 2.64 -7.18 -12.80
CA ASP A 73 3.27 -5.90 -12.53
C ASP A 73 2.49 -5.07 -11.53
N CYS A 74 1.35 -5.59 -11.05
CA CYS A 74 0.56 -4.84 -10.09
C CYS A 74 1.28 -4.76 -8.76
N GLN A 75 1.34 -3.56 -8.21
CA GLN A 75 1.88 -3.34 -6.90
C GLN A 75 0.77 -2.69 -6.08
N TRP A 76 0.83 -2.87 -4.77
CA TRP A 76 -0.20 -2.33 -3.88
C TRP A 76 0.46 -1.30 -2.99
N ILE A 77 -0.03 -0.07 -3.02
CA ILE A 77 0.62 1.03 -2.30
C ILE A 77 -0.30 1.67 -1.28
N ASN A 78 0.31 2.16 -0.21
CA ASN A 78 -0.41 2.83 0.87
C ASN A 78 -0.46 4.32 0.55
N LEU A 79 -1.58 4.77 -0.05
CA LEU A 79 -1.71 6.17 -0.44
C LEU A 79 -1.85 7.09 0.77
N ASP A 80 -2.50 6.62 1.82
CA ASP A 80 -2.68 7.45 3.01
C ASP A 80 -1.35 7.80 3.66
N TYR A 81 -0.39 6.92 3.57
CA TYR A 81 0.91 7.17 4.17
C TYR A 81 1.70 8.26 3.43
N LEU A 82 1.27 8.64 2.22
CA LEU A 82 1.92 9.73 1.52
C LEU A 82 1.78 11.04 2.29
N GLU A 83 0.75 11.16 3.10
CA GLU A 83 0.52 12.37 3.90
C GLU A 83 1.63 12.59 4.92
N GLN A 84 2.36 11.56 5.27
CA GLN A 84 3.42 11.66 6.26
C GLN A 84 4.70 12.29 5.65
N GLN A 85 4.78 12.33 4.33
CA GLN A 85 5.94 12.85 3.63
C GLN A 85 7.25 12.22 4.12
N ASP A 86 7.17 10.94 4.43
CA ASP A 86 8.31 10.19 4.95
C ASP A 86 9.37 9.97 3.87
N ASN A 87 10.61 10.32 4.16
CA ASN A 87 11.68 10.25 3.19
C ASN A 87 11.94 8.83 2.69
N PHE A 88 11.88 7.85 3.57
CA PHE A 88 12.09 6.47 3.16
C PHE A 88 11.04 6.05 2.14
N TYR A 89 9.78 6.35 2.40
CA TYR A 89 8.69 5.96 1.53
C TYR A 89 8.77 6.70 0.18
N ILE A 90 9.06 7.98 0.23
CA ILE A 90 9.21 8.77 -1.00
C ILE A 90 10.35 8.20 -1.86
N ASP A 91 11.48 7.90 -1.23
CA ASP A 91 12.63 7.34 -1.95
C ASP A 91 12.30 5.96 -2.51
N LEU A 92 11.56 5.14 -1.77
CA LEU A 92 11.15 3.83 -2.22
C LEU A 92 10.27 3.96 -3.47
N LEU A 93 9.32 4.89 -3.46
CA LEU A 93 8.45 5.09 -4.60
C LEU A 93 9.21 5.60 -5.81
N LYS A 94 10.24 6.43 -5.59
CA LYS A 94 11.07 6.90 -6.68
C LYS A 94 11.85 5.74 -7.28
N GLU A 95 12.42 4.92 -6.43
CA GLU A 95 13.19 3.78 -6.86
C GLU A 95 12.37 2.81 -7.70
N LYS A 96 11.10 2.67 -7.36
CA LYS A 96 10.19 1.77 -8.07
C LYS A 96 9.47 2.47 -9.23
N ASN A 97 9.79 3.71 -9.51
CA ASN A 97 9.15 4.52 -10.54
C ASN A 97 7.64 4.66 -10.28
N LEU A 98 7.27 4.74 -9.02
CA LEU A 98 5.87 4.83 -8.61
C LEU A 98 5.48 6.18 -8.00
N LEU A 99 6.42 7.08 -7.81
CA LEU A 99 6.10 8.33 -7.10
C LEU A 99 5.07 9.18 -7.83
N THR A 100 5.26 9.42 -9.12
CA THR A 100 4.34 10.24 -9.90
C THR A 100 2.96 9.60 -9.94
N LYS A 101 2.91 8.30 -10.15
CA LYS A 101 1.65 7.58 -10.22
C LYS A 101 0.94 7.62 -8.86
N SER A 102 1.70 7.46 -7.78
CA SER A 102 1.13 7.49 -6.44
C SER A 102 0.52 8.83 -6.11
N LYS A 103 1.19 9.92 -6.48
CA LYS A 103 0.67 11.26 -6.25
C LYS A 103 -0.61 11.49 -7.04
N SER A 104 -0.64 11.03 -8.28
CA SER A 104 -1.81 11.16 -9.12
C SER A 104 -2.99 10.38 -8.54
N MET A 105 -2.74 9.16 -8.09
CA MET A 105 -3.77 8.33 -7.47
C MET A 105 -4.28 8.96 -6.18
N TYR A 106 -3.38 9.52 -5.39
CA TYR A 106 -3.73 10.14 -4.13
C TYR A 106 -4.69 11.31 -4.38
N ILE A 107 -4.38 12.18 -5.33
CA ILE A 107 -5.21 13.31 -5.66
C ILE A 107 -6.59 12.83 -6.13
N LYS A 108 -6.61 11.82 -6.98
CA LYS A 108 -7.84 11.29 -7.51
C LYS A 108 -8.75 10.74 -6.41
N TYR A 109 -8.19 9.94 -5.50
CA TYR A 109 -8.98 9.34 -4.44
C TYR A 109 -9.44 10.37 -3.40
N LYS A 110 -8.59 11.33 -3.09
CA LYS A 110 -8.97 12.37 -2.14
C LYS A 110 -10.05 13.28 -2.71
N SER A 111 -10.01 13.54 -4.01
CA SER A 111 -11.05 14.34 -4.66
C SER A 111 -12.39 13.62 -4.56
N LYS A 112 -12.40 12.30 -4.72
CA LYS A 112 -13.61 11.53 -4.63
C LYS A 112 -14.17 11.58 -3.20
N GLU A 113 -13.31 11.52 -2.21
CA GLU A 113 -13.73 11.60 -0.83
C GLU A 113 -14.38 12.94 -0.53
N LEU A 114 -13.78 14.02 -1.03
CA LEU A 114 -14.32 15.35 -0.82
C LEU A 114 -15.69 15.51 -1.47
N LEU A 115 -15.84 14.96 -2.67
CA LEU A 115 -17.12 15.05 -3.35
C LEU A 115 -18.18 14.25 -2.60
N LYS A 116 -17.82 13.13 -2.04
CA LYS A 116 -18.74 12.36 -1.29
C LYS A 116 -19.17 13.08 -0.06
N ASP A 117 -18.26 13.71 0.62
CA ASP A 117 -18.56 14.45 1.85
C ASP A 117 -19.41 15.69 1.57
N SER A 118 -19.37 16.22 0.38
CA SER A 118 -20.14 17.41 0.05
C SER A 118 -21.57 17.05 -0.27
N LEU A 119 -21.85 15.85 -0.55
CA LEU A 119 -23.20 15.43 -0.89
C LEU A 119 -23.97 15.05 0.37
#